data_3eb7b6abf4142d70dff0e67740b581aa
#
_entry.id   3eb7b6abf4142d70dff0e67740b581aa
#
_cell.length_a   1.000
_cell.length_b   1.000
_cell.length_c   1.000
_cell.angle_alpha   90.00
_cell.angle_beta   90.00
_cell.angle_gamma   90.00
#
_symmetry.space_group_name_H-M   'P 1'
#
loop_
_entity.id
_entity.type
_entity.pdbx_description
1 polymer ?
#
loop_
_entity_poly.entity_id
_entity_poly.type
_entity_poly.pdbx_seq_one_letter_code
_entity_poly.pdbx_strand_id
1 'polypeptide(L)'
;MTPRQLFRTLAIAEAVTWTLLIAGMIAKYILKWGELGVSIGGFAHGLVFLAYGLTVLLVGVNQRWNLRMMALAVLTAVVPYATIPFEIWASRSGALAGPWRRELTADRSDHTWYAAALRWMLRHPVILVLTLLVVLAVVMTVLLVMGPPGQ
;
A
#
# COMPACT_ATOMS: atom_id res chain seq x y z
N MET A 1 9.09 10.32 9.27
CA MET A 1 7.72 9.86 8.95
C MET A 1 7.33 8.74 9.89
N THR A 2 6.19 8.84 10.59
CA THR A 2 5.68 7.80 11.49
C THR A 2 4.93 6.72 10.70
N PRO A 3 4.70 5.50 11.27
CA PRO A 3 3.86 4.48 10.62
C PRO A 3 2.49 5.00 10.22
N ARG A 4 1.85 5.77 11.10
CA ARG A 4 0.56 6.41 10.85
C ARG A 4 0.60 7.40 9.69
N GLN A 5 1.63 8.25 9.64
CA GLN A 5 1.79 9.23 8.54
C GLN A 5 1.99 8.53 7.20
N LEU A 6 2.83 7.50 7.15
CA LEU A 6 3.04 6.71 5.94
C LEU A 6 1.73 6.08 5.46
N PHE A 7 1.03 5.38 6.35
CA PHE A 7 -0.24 4.72 6.02
C PHE A 7 -1.28 5.71 5.50
N ARG A 8 -1.45 6.85 6.18
CA ARG A 8 -2.38 7.92 5.79
C ARG A 8 -2.03 8.52 4.43
N THR A 9 -0.75 8.78 4.17
CA THR A 9 -0.31 9.32 2.88
C THR A 9 -0.66 8.38 1.73
N LEU A 10 -0.40 7.07 1.90
CA LEU A 10 -0.72 6.09 0.86
C LEU A 10 -2.23 5.86 0.72
N ALA A 11 -3.01 5.90 1.82
CA ALA A 11 -4.46 5.81 1.74
C ALA A 11 -5.09 7.00 0.98
N ILE A 12 -4.54 8.21 1.16
CA ILE A 12 -4.98 9.39 0.41
C ILE A 12 -4.53 9.30 -1.06
N ALA A 13 -3.28 8.90 -1.31
CA ALA A 13 -2.78 8.72 -2.68
C ALA A 13 -3.62 7.70 -3.45
N GLU A 14 -4.05 6.61 -2.80
CA GLU A 14 -4.93 5.59 -3.36
C GLU A 14 -6.28 6.19 -3.76
N ALA A 15 -6.90 6.99 -2.90
CA ALA A 15 -8.16 7.67 -3.21
C ALA A 15 -8.02 8.66 -4.38
N VAL A 16 -6.90 9.39 -4.45
CA VAL A 16 -6.60 10.31 -5.56
C VAL A 16 -6.43 9.54 -6.87
N THR A 17 -5.68 8.45 -6.87
CA THR A 17 -5.47 7.65 -8.09
C THR A 17 -6.72 6.90 -8.53
N TRP A 18 -7.60 6.50 -7.63
CA TRP A 18 -8.96 6.04 -7.97
C TRP A 18 -9.74 7.12 -8.73
N THR A 19 -9.68 8.37 -8.27
CA THR A 19 -10.33 9.49 -8.98
C THR A 19 -9.78 9.64 -10.40
N LEU A 20 -8.46 9.58 -10.57
CA LEU A 20 -7.82 9.66 -11.89
C LEU A 20 -8.23 8.51 -12.80
N LEU A 21 -8.25 7.28 -12.27
CA LEU A 21 -8.67 6.10 -13.03
C LEU A 21 -10.14 6.19 -13.46
N ILE A 22 -11.05 6.56 -12.54
CA ILE A 22 -12.48 6.70 -12.84
C ILE A 22 -12.70 7.82 -13.86
N ALA A 23 -12.02 8.97 -13.71
CA ALA A 23 -12.09 10.05 -14.69
C ALA A 23 -11.59 9.60 -16.08
N GLY A 24 -10.49 8.83 -16.12
CA GLY A 24 -9.98 8.24 -17.35
C GLY A 24 -10.97 7.27 -17.99
N MET A 25 -11.63 6.43 -17.21
CA MET A 25 -12.69 5.54 -17.71
C MET A 25 -13.90 6.30 -18.26
N ILE A 26 -14.33 7.36 -17.60
CA ILE A 26 -15.40 8.24 -18.10
C ILE A 26 -14.98 8.87 -19.45
N ALA A 27 -13.75 9.40 -19.50
CA ALA A 27 -13.22 10.01 -20.74
C ALA A 27 -13.19 8.99 -21.89
N LYS A 28 -12.77 7.74 -21.65
CA LYS A 28 -12.69 6.69 -22.66
C LYS A 28 -14.07 6.18 -23.09
N TYR A 29 -14.90 5.74 -22.12
CA TYR A 29 -16.12 4.97 -22.43
C TYR A 29 -17.35 5.85 -22.67
N ILE A 30 -17.45 7.00 -22.01
CA ILE A 30 -18.59 7.90 -22.13
C ILE A 30 -18.30 9.03 -23.13
N LEU A 31 -17.19 9.75 -22.94
CA LEU A 31 -16.84 10.89 -23.80
C LEU A 31 -16.13 10.52 -25.10
N LYS A 32 -15.62 9.28 -25.18
CA LYS A 32 -14.88 8.73 -26.33
C LYS A 32 -13.66 9.57 -26.72
N TRP A 33 -12.97 10.15 -25.73
CA TRP A 33 -11.76 10.98 -25.92
C TRP A 33 -10.48 10.17 -26.13
N GLY A 34 -10.59 8.82 -26.23
CA GLY A 34 -9.46 7.93 -26.43
C GLY A 34 -8.97 7.26 -25.14
N GLU A 35 -7.83 6.58 -25.25
CA GLU A 35 -7.34 5.66 -24.18
C GLU A 35 -6.36 6.30 -23.20
N LEU A 36 -5.83 7.49 -23.53
CA LEU A 36 -4.73 8.11 -22.78
C LEU A 36 -5.06 8.29 -21.29
N GLY A 37 -6.28 8.73 -20.97
CA GLY A 37 -6.73 8.96 -19.60
C GLY A 37 -6.75 7.67 -18.77
N VAL A 38 -7.27 6.58 -19.33
CA VAL A 38 -7.29 5.26 -18.65
C VAL A 38 -5.87 4.71 -18.53
N SER A 39 -5.03 4.86 -19.52
CA SER A 39 -3.64 4.37 -19.50
C SER A 39 -2.84 5.06 -18.38
N ILE A 40 -2.89 6.39 -18.31
CA ILE A 40 -2.19 7.15 -17.27
C ILE A 40 -2.80 6.88 -15.89
N GLY A 41 -4.13 6.97 -15.78
CA GLY A 41 -4.83 6.73 -14.50
C GLY A 41 -4.64 5.31 -13.98
N GLY A 42 -4.71 4.31 -14.87
CA GLY A 42 -4.49 2.91 -14.53
C GLY A 42 -3.06 2.62 -14.08
N PHE A 43 -2.06 3.16 -14.79
CA PHE A 43 -0.67 3.03 -14.39
C PHE A 43 -0.40 3.67 -13.02
N ALA A 44 -0.86 4.91 -12.82
CA ALA A 44 -0.68 5.62 -11.56
C ALA A 44 -1.38 4.90 -10.40
N HIS A 45 -2.62 4.43 -10.62
CA HIS A 45 -3.37 3.68 -9.61
C HIS A 45 -2.69 2.33 -9.30
N GLY A 46 -2.27 1.57 -10.31
CA GLY A 46 -1.57 0.30 -10.12
C GLY A 46 -0.29 0.46 -9.30
N LEU A 47 0.48 1.52 -9.56
CA LEU A 47 1.69 1.83 -8.81
C LEU A 47 1.39 2.13 -7.33
N VAL A 48 0.39 2.98 -7.07
CA VAL A 48 0.00 3.37 -5.70
C VAL A 48 -0.68 2.21 -4.97
N PHE A 49 -1.48 1.39 -5.66
CA PHE A 49 -2.08 0.17 -5.13
C PHE A 49 -1.01 -0.79 -4.58
N LEU A 50 0.05 -1.05 -5.35
CA LEU A 50 1.16 -1.89 -4.90
C LEU A 50 1.92 -1.26 -3.73
N ALA A 51 2.18 0.06 -3.79
CA ALA A 51 2.85 0.78 -2.72
C ALA A 51 2.01 0.77 -1.43
N TYR A 52 0.68 0.89 -1.53
CA TYR A 52 -0.23 0.74 -0.40
C TYR A 52 -0.18 -0.68 0.19
N GLY A 53 -0.23 -1.71 -0.65
CA GLY A 53 -0.09 -3.11 -0.21
C GLY A 53 1.22 -3.36 0.56
N LEU A 54 2.35 -2.87 0.04
CA LEU A 54 3.64 -2.93 0.73
C LEU A 54 3.62 -2.16 2.06
N THR A 55 2.94 -1.01 2.10
CA THR A 55 2.76 -0.23 3.33
C THR A 55 1.91 -0.98 4.36
N VAL A 56 0.85 -1.67 3.94
CA VAL A 56 0.05 -2.54 4.81
C VAL A 56 0.93 -3.63 5.44
N LEU A 57 1.81 -4.26 4.66
CA LEU A 57 2.75 -5.27 5.19
C LEU A 57 3.71 -4.66 6.21
N LEU A 58 4.36 -3.54 5.88
CA LEU A 58 5.32 -2.87 6.77
C LEU A 58 4.66 -2.42 8.08
N VAL A 59 3.55 -1.69 7.97
CA VAL A 59 2.83 -1.14 9.11
C VAL A 59 2.16 -2.26 9.90
N GLY A 60 1.57 -3.25 9.23
CA GLY A 60 0.93 -4.40 9.86
C GLY A 60 1.89 -5.21 10.72
N VAL A 61 3.08 -5.52 10.21
CA VAL A 61 4.14 -6.19 11.00
C VAL A 61 4.60 -5.28 12.14
N ASN A 62 4.83 -3.99 11.86
CA ASN A 62 5.25 -3.04 12.88
C ASN A 62 4.21 -2.89 14.01
N GLN A 63 2.94 -2.83 13.68
CA GLN A 63 1.83 -2.65 14.64
C GLN A 63 1.25 -3.96 15.17
N ARG A 64 1.85 -5.11 14.82
CA ARG A 64 1.40 -6.45 15.23
C ARG A 64 -0.04 -6.76 14.82
N TRP A 65 -0.45 -6.29 13.64
CA TRP A 65 -1.77 -6.61 13.12
C TRP A 65 -1.89 -8.10 12.87
N ASN A 66 -3.06 -8.65 13.17
CA ASN A 66 -3.37 -10.01 12.76
C ASN A 66 -3.61 -10.09 11.24
N LEU A 67 -3.52 -11.28 10.68
CA LEU A 67 -3.66 -11.49 9.25
C LEU A 67 -5.02 -11.01 8.71
N ARG A 68 -6.09 -11.13 9.50
CA ARG A 68 -7.44 -10.68 9.11
C ARG A 68 -7.48 -9.16 8.90
N MET A 69 -6.85 -8.42 9.81
CA MET A 69 -6.77 -6.96 9.70
C MET A 69 -5.90 -6.53 8.51
N MET A 70 -4.78 -7.21 8.27
CA MET A 70 -3.93 -6.95 7.10
C MET A 70 -4.69 -7.24 5.79
N ALA A 71 -5.39 -8.37 5.72
CA ALA A 71 -6.21 -8.73 4.56
C ALA A 71 -7.33 -7.70 4.34
N LEU A 72 -8.03 -7.28 5.41
CA LEU A 72 -9.05 -6.23 5.32
C LEU A 72 -8.45 -4.92 4.80
N ALA A 73 -7.29 -4.50 5.31
CA ALA A 73 -6.61 -3.30 4.83
C ALA A 73 -6.29 -3.37 3.33
N VAL A 74 -5.77 -4.50 2.85
CA VAL A 74 -5.50 -4.69 1.41
C VAL A 74 -6.80 -4.69 0.60
N LEU A 75 -7.85 -5.35 1.07
CA LEU A 75 -9.15 -5.38 0.38
C LEU A 75 -9.78 -3.98 0.23
N THR A 76 -9.50 -3.06 1.15
CA THR A 76 -10.00 -1.68 1.01
C THR A 76 -9.41 -0.95 -0.19
N ALA A 77 -8.23 -1.33 -0.69
CA ALA A 77 -7.67 -0.73 -1.90
C ALA A 77 -8.38 -1.15 -3.19
N VAL A 78 -9.08 -2.30 -3.17
CA VAL A 78 -9.87 -2.79 -4.31
C VAL A 78 -11.17 -2.00 -4.48
N VAL A 79 -11.68 -1.41 -3.39
CA VAL A 79 -12.92 -0.63 -3.41
C VAL A 79 -12.59 0.86 -3.44
N PRO A 80 -13.09 1.61 -4.43
CA PRO A 80 -12.80 3.04 -4.54
C PRO A 80 -13.06 3.78 -3.23
N TYR A 81 -12.08 4.56 -2.78
CA TYR A 81 -12.11 5.41 -1.57
C TYR A 81 -12.20 4.67 -0.23
N ALA A 82 -12.33 3.34 -0.18
CA ALA A 82 -12.50 2.60 1.07
C ALA A 82 -11.24 2.63 1.98
N THR A 83 -10.08 2.95 1.43
CA THR A 83 -8.84 3.15 2.20
C THR A 83 -8.95 4.31 3.20
N ILE A 84 -9.75 5.35 2.89
CA ILE A 84 -9.93 6.52 3.76
C ILE A 84 -10.70 6.16 5.05
N PRO A 85 -11.94 5.61 4.99
CA PRO A 85 -12.64 5.21 6.22
C PRO A 85 -11.88 4.16 7.01
N PHE A 86 -11.14 3.24 6.35
CA PHE A 86 -10.29 2.29 7.04
C PHE A 86 -9.14 2.99 7.81
N GLU A 87 -8.44 3.93 7.18
CA GLU A 87 -7.38 4.73 7.85
C GLU A 87 -7.92 5.48 9.06
N ILE A 88 -9.08 6.14 8.91
CA ILE A 88 -9.71 6.89 10.00
C ILE A 88 -10.05 5.96 11.17
N TRP A 89 -10.65 4.80 10.88
CA TRP A 89 -10.96 3.80 11.88
C TRP A 89 -9.70 3.26 12.57
N ALA A 90 -8.69 2.85 11.82
CA ALA A 90 -7.43 2.33 12.34
C ALA A 90 -6.67 3.37 13.18
N SER A 91 -6.76 4.65 12.80
CA SER A 91 -6.18 5.76 13.56
C SER A 91 -6.92 6.00 14.89
N ARG A 92 -8.27 5.93 14.89
CA ARG A 92 -9.09 6.16 16.08
C ARG A 92 -9.06 4.98 17.05
N SER A 93 -8.98 3.75 16.55
CA SER A 93 -8.87 2.54 17.35
C SER A 93 -7.51 2.33 18.00
N GLY A 94 -6.52 3.17 17.68
CA GLY A 94 -5.15 3.00 18.17
C GLY A 94 -4.32 1.98 17.38
N ALA A 95 -4.89 1.34 16.35
CA ALA A 95 -4.19 0.33 15.56
C ALA A 95 -2.99 0.88 14.76
N LEU A 96 -2.91 2.20 14.57
CA LEU A 96 -1.78 2.91 13.97
C LEU A 96 -0.96 3.70 15.01
N ALA A 97 -1.17 3.46 16.31
CA ALA A 97 -0.47 4.18 17.36
C ALA A 97 0.96 3.67 17.56
N GLY A 98 1.87 4.60 17.85
CA GLY A 98 3.26 4.29 18.20
C GLY A 98 4.26 4.54 17.08
N PRO A 99 5.55 4.50 17.42
CA PRO A 99 6.67 4.70 16.51
C PRO A 99 7.02 3.43 15.72
N TRP A 100 7.98 3.55 14.81
CA TRP A 100 8.65 2.39 14.22
C TRP A 100 9.42 1.63 15.29
N ARG A 101 9.13 0.33 15.44
CA ARG A 101 9.78 -0.55 16.40
C ARG A 101 11.15 -1.00 15.88
N ARG A 102 12.19 -0.40 16.42
CA ARG A 102 13.59 -0.69 16.07
C ARG A 102 14.28 -1.62 17.07
N GLU A 103 13.62 -1.88 18.22
CA GLU A 103 14.16 -2.68 19.32
C GLU A 103 13.34 -3.94 19.51
N LEU A 104 13.99 -4.98 20.03
CA LEU A 104 13.33 -6.22 20.43
C LEU A 104 12.61 -6.00 21.75
N THR A 105 11.36 -6.41 21.85
CA THR A 105 10.61 -6.39 23.10
C THR A 105 10.38 -7.81 23.60
N ALA A 106 9.80 -7.96 24.81
CA ALA A 106 9.43 -9.26 25.36
C ALA A 106 8.21 -9.91 24.68
N ASP A 107 7.57 -9.20 23.75
CA ASP A 107 6.40 -9.70 23.04
C ASP A 107 6.79 -10.84 22.06
N ARG A 108 6.05 -11.94 22.11
CA ARG A 108 6.31 -13.14 21.32
C ARG A 108 6.29 -12.87 19.80
N SER A 109 5.48 -11.93 19.33
CA SER A 109 5.39 -11.56 17.91
C SER A 109 6.67 -10.91 17.39
N ASP A 110 7.46 -10.28 18.26
CA ASP A 110 8.72 -9.64 17.88
C ASP A 110 9.85 -10.65 17.65
N HIS A 111 9.70 -11.91 18.08
CA HIS A 111 10.68 -12.98 17.91
C HIS A 111 10.54 -13.72 16.58
N THR A 112 9.58 -13.32 15.74
CA THR A 112 9.41 -13.89 14.39
C THR A 112 10.50 -13.39 13.43
N TRP A 113 10.84 -14.23 12.43
CA TRP A 113 11.87 -13.89 11.45
C TRP A 113 11.53 -12.63 10.63
N TYR A 114 10.26 -12.44 10.25
CA TYR A 114 9.82 -11.26 9.50
C TYR A 114 9.85 -9.97 10.34
N ALA A 115 9.56 -10.05 11.65
CA ALA A 115 9.70 -8.92 12.55
C ALA A 115 11.19 -8.57 12.78
N ALA A 116 12.07 -9.57 12.83
CA ALA A 116 13.51 -9.38 12.90
C ALA A 116 14.05 -8.71 11.61
N ALA A 117 13.61 -9.20 10.44
CA ALA A 117 13.95 -8.61 9.16
C ALA A 117 13.51 -7.15 9.05
N LEU A 118 12.25 -6.85 9.43
CA LEU A 118 11.75 -5.48 9.44
C LEU A 118 12.57 -4.57 10.36
N ARG A 119 12.89 -5.00 11.59
CA ARG A 119 13.73 -4.22 12.50
C ARG A 119 15.11 -3.94 11.93
N TRP A 120 15.71 -4.95 11.28
CA TRP A 120 17.00 -4.77 10.62
C TRP A 120 16.91 -3.74 9.50
N MET A 121 15.88 -3.83 8.65
CA MET A 121 15.63 -2.87 7.57
C MET A 121 15.35 -1.44 8.10
N LEU A 122 14.61 -1.31 9.20
CA LEU A 122 14.33 -0.01 9.85
C LEU A 122 15.58 0.64 10.44
N ARG A 123 16.61 -0.14 10.75
CA ARG A 123 17.94 0.38 11.16
C ARG A 123 18.77 0.83 9.95
N HIS A 124 18.44 0.34 8.75
CA HIS A 124 19.12 0.65 7.50
C HIS A 124 18.13 1.29 6.50
N PRO A 125 17.73 2.55 6.71
CA PRO A 125 16.63 3.15 5.95
C PRO A 125 16.87 3.19 4.44
N VAL A 126 18.11 3.31 4.00
CA VAL A 126 18.46 3.26 2.57
C VAL A 126 18.15 1.88 1.99
N ILE A 127 18.53 0.81 2.70
CA ILE A 127 18.25 -0.57 2.26
C ILE A 127 16.74 -0.81 2.22
N LEU A 128 15.99 -0.34 3.24
CA LEU A 128 14.53 -0.44 3.26
C LEU A 128 13.91 0.21 2.01
N VAL A 129 14.28 1.45 1.72
CA VAL A 129 13.74 2.19 0.57
C VAL A 129 14.12 1.50 -0.75
N LEU A 130 15.39 1.11 -0.92
CA LEU A 130 15.83 0.40 -2.12
C LEU A 130 15.10 -0.94 -2.31
N THR A 131 14.94 -1.72 -1.24
CA THR A 131 14.20 -2.98 -1.30
C THR A 131 12.75 -2.77 -1.72
N LEU A 132 12.06 -1.77 -1.14
CA LEU A 132 10.68 -1.45 -1.50
C LEU A 132 10.57 -1.00 -2.96
N LEU A 133 11.48 -0.16 -3.43
CA LEU A 133 11.50 0.29 -4.83
C LEU A 133 11.77 -0.88 -5.79
N VAL A 134 12.71 -1.75 -5.47
CA VAL A 134 12.99 -2.95 -6.29
C VAL A 134 11.78 -3.88 -6.33
N VAL A 135 11.18 -4.19 -5.18
CA VAL A 135 9.98 -5.03 -5.13
C VAL A 135 8.85 -4.42 -5.94
N LEU A 136 8.60 -3.12 -5.77
CA LEU A 136 7.58 -2.39 -6.52
C LEU A 136 7.84 -2.44 -8.03
N ALA A 137 9.08 -2.17 -8.46
CA ALA A 137 9.47 -2.19 -9.87
C ALA A 137 9.35 -3.61 -10.47
N VAL A 138 9.81 -4.63 -9.76
CA VAL A 138 9.71 -6.02 -10.22
C VAL A 138 8.26 -6.46 -10.36
N VAL A 139 7.43 -6.25 -9.34
CA VAL A 139 6.01 -6.63 -9.37
C VAL A 139 5.28 -5.87 -10.49
N MET A 140 5.52 -4.56 -10.61
CA MET A 140 4.91 -3.75 -11.67
C MET A 140 5.34 -4.23 -13.06
N THR A 141 6.63 -4.53 -13.26
CA THR A 141 7.12 -5.07 -14.53
C THR A 141 6.49 -6.41 -14.87
N VAL A 142 6.40 -7.31 -13.90
CA VAL A 142 5.74 -8.64 -14.09
C VAL A 142 4.29 -8.45 -14.51
N LEU A 143 3.54 -7.59 -13.81
CA LEU A 143 2.14 -7.34 -14.15
C LEU A 143 1.97 -6.72 -15.55
N LEU A 144 2.86 -5.80 -15.94
CA LEU A 144 2.83 -5.20 -17.28
C LEU A 144 3.19 -6.21 -18.39
N VAL A 145 4.14 -7.12 -18.13
CA VAL A 145 4.53 -8.16 -19.11
C VAL A 145 3.46 -9.25 -19.21
N MET A 146 2.83 -9.63 -18.11
CA MET A 146 1.74 -10.62 -18.12
C MET A 146 0.47 -10.11 -18.80
N GLY A 147 0.32 -8.77 -18.89
CA GLY A 147 -0.89 -8.16 -19.46
C GLY A 147 -2.14 -8.35 -18.58
N PRO A 148 -3.29 -7.79 -19.03
CA PRO A 148 -4.54 -7.98 -18.31
C PRO A 148 -5.00 -9.45 -18.41
N PRO A 149 -5.62 -10.01 -17.36
CA PRO A 149 -6.13 -11.37 -17.37
C PRO A 149 -7.20 -11.51 -18.47
N GLY A 150 -6.99 -12.42 -19.42
CA GLY A 150 -7.96 -12.74 -20.46
C GLY A 150 -7.61 -12.28 -21.90
N GLN A 151 -6.37 -11.86 -22.17
CA GLN A 151 -5.85 -11.68 -23.54
C GLN A 151 -5.02 -12.87 -23.96
#